data_18e95d4fa098c9168f2c29db91233801
#
_entry.id   18e95d4fa098c9168f2c29db91233801
#
_cell.length_a   1.000
_cell.length_b   1.000
_cell.length_c   1.000
_cell.angle_alpha   90.00
_cell.angle_beta   90.00
_cell.angle_gamma   90.00
#
_symmetry.space_group_name_H-M   'P 1'
#
loop_
_entity.id
_entity.type
_entity.pdbx_description
1 polymer ?
#
loop_
_entity_poly.entity_id
_entity_poly.type
_entity_poly.pdbx_seq_one_letter_code
_entity_poly.pdbx_strand_id
1 'polypeptide(L)'
;MKNQKCKGMQDLLPGDMLRFRRIEDVFRSCCRSWGYQEVRTPTLEYLHLFTATGTLTPSMLSKVYSFLDWDGWSGERVVLRPDGTIPVARLYIDNLSGQELARLFYVTNIFAFEGTGKENRERWQCGAEFFGGAKPAPDVEIILLAKEVIRRLGISNVGLQLSHAGLVKALLKEFKLSPGEEAKMINRILEGNWQALTKAKSTDPEIDRLMAALLGLKGKSSSFLHNVKASFPKAPPGFKSSLEDLINITTLLDNLGCSYKIDIAAIHGFEYYTGICFQFLAAREKIGGGGRYDSLVPSMNGENIPACGFALYVDSIMKLLPVEEEKKGECGILVKGKELTPEVAKTCFAVAESLRDAGYSAELDFTGRKESNYRWVILVSGKEPSPFMLTDCIQKRRRDAASMAEIIKVVSEG
;
A
#
# COMPACT_ATOMS: atom_id res chain seq x y z
N MET A 1 1.84 -28.87 -23.29
CA MET A 1 1.81 -28.31 -21.91
C MET A 1 0.83 -27.16 -21.90
N LYS A 2 -0.09 -27.07 -20.92
CA LYS A 2 -0.87 -25.84 -20.73
C LYS A 2 0.08 -24.77 -20.13
N ASN A 3 0.16 -23.59 -20.74
CA ASN A 3 0.85 -22.46 -20.15
C ASN A 3 0.14 -22.07 -18.87
N GLN A 4 0.73 -22.36 -17.72
CA GLN A 4 0.16 -22.04 -16.41
C GLN A 4 1.12 -21.10 -15.67
N LYS A 5 0.58 -20.01 -15.15
CA LYS A 5 1.29 -19.16 -14.20
C LYS A 5 1.41 -19.82 -12.82
N CYS A 6 2.39 -19.41 -12.05
CA CYS A 6 2.55 -19.91 -10.68
C CYS A 6 1.30 -19.62 -9.85
N LYS A 7 0.94 -20.59 -8.98
CA LYS A 7 -0.23 -20.46 -8.11
C LYS A 7 -0.11 -19.24 -7.20
N GLY A 8 -1.16 -18.41 -7.19
CA GLY A 8 -1.18 -17.19 -6.38
C GLY A 8 -0.44 -16.00 -6.98
N MET A 9 0.07 -16.11 -8.23
CA MET A 9 0.60 -14.98 -8.99
C MET A 9 -0.46 -14.47 -9.96
N GLN A 10 -0.55 -13.17 -10.16
CA GLN A 10 -1.57 -12.53 -10.97
C GLN A 10 -0.92 -11.64 -12.05
N ASP A 11 -1.42 -11.76 -13.29
CA ASP A 11 -1.09 -10.80 -14.33
C ASP A 11 -2.00 -9.59 -14.19
N LEU A 12 -1.44 -8.40 -14.33
CA LEU A 12 -2.21 -7.15 -14.43
C LEU A 12 -2.35 -6.81 -15.91
N LEU A 13 -3.58 -6.80 -16.39
CA LEU A 13 -3.91 -6.44 -17.76
C LEU A 13 -3.90 -4.90 -17.95
N PRO A 14 -3.91 -4.36 -19.19
CA PRO A 14 -3.85 -2.92 -19.41
C PRO A 14 -4.86 -2.09 -18.60
N GLY A 15 -6.12 -2.53 -18.51
CA GLY A 15 -7.14 -1.85 -17.68
C GLY A 15 -6.87 -1.93 -16.18
N ASP A 16 -6.21 -3.00 -15.70
CA ASP A 16 -5.76 -3.10 -14.31
C ASP A 16 -4.61 -2.14 -14.05
N MET A 17 -3.70 -2.01 -15.04
CA MET A 17 -2.56 -1.11 -14.95
C MET A 17 -2.95 0.37 -14.87
N LEU A 18 -4.04 0.79 -15.51
CA LEU A 18 -4.57 2.15 -15.36
C LEU A 18 -4.94 2.44 -13.90
N ARG A 19 -5.71 1.55 -13.26
CA ARG A 19 -6.08 1.67 -11.84
C ARG A 19 -4.86 1.60 -10.93
N PHE A 20 -3.93 0.70 -11.24
CA PHE A 20 -2.68 0.53 -10.48
C PHE A 20 -1.85 1.84 -10.51
N ARG A 21 -1.62 2.41 -11.70
CA ARG A 21 -0.88 3.67 -11.86
C ARG A 21 -1.56 4.84 -11.16
N ARG A 22 -2.89 4.94 -11.26
CA ARG A 22 -3.65 5.96 -10.54
C ARG A 22 -3.41 5.89 -9.02
N ILE A 23 -3.38 4.68 -8.45
CA ILE A 23 -3.08 4.49 -7.02
C ILE A 23 -1.66 4.96 -6.70
N GLU A 24 -0.67 4.53 -7.50
CA GLU A 24 0.72 4.93 -7.32
C GLU A 24 0.90 6.45 -7.40
N ASP A 25 0.33 7.10 -8.41
CA ASP A 25 0.49 8.53 -8.66
C ASP A 25 -0.14 9.37 -7.54
N VAL A 26 -1.34 9.01 -7.10
CA VAL A 26 -2.01 9.67 -5.97
C VAL A 26 -1.19 9.48 -4.69
N PHE A 27 -0.70 8.26 -4.42
CA PHE A 27 0.11 7.97 -3.25
C PHE A 27 1.41 8.76 -3.25
N ARG A 28 2.18 8.72 -4.35
CA ARG A 28 3.43 9.48 -4.49
C ARG A 28 3.21 10.99 -4.35
N SER A 29 2.15 11.50 -4.97
CA SER A 29 1.79 12.93 -4.86
C SER A 29 1.49 13.32 -3.42
N CYS A 30 0.69 12.54 -2.70
CA CYS A 30 0.41 12.77 -1.28
C CYS A 30 1.69 12.74 -0.44
N CYS A 31 2.47 11.66 -0.53
CA CYS A 31 3.69 11.51 0.26
C CYS A 31 4.67 12.67 0.04
N ARG A 32 4.90 13.08 -1.22
CA ARG A 32 5.78 14.22 -1.53
C ARG A 32 5.23 15.53 -0.97
N SER A 33 3.92 15.75 -1.02
CA SER A 33 3.31 16.96 -0.44
C SER A 33 3.40 17.03 1.09
N TRP A 34 3.59 15.89 1.76
CA TRP A 34 3.84 15.78 3.19
C TRP A 34 5.34 15.72 3.55
N GLY A 35 6.24 15.90 2.58
CA GLY A 35 7.68 15.91 2.79
C GLY A 35 8.34 14.54 2.92
N TYR A 36 7.67 13.47 2.49
CA TYR A 36 8.26 12.13 2.46
C TYR A 36 9.11 11.94 1.20
N GLN A 37 10.21 11.20 1.34
CA GLN A 37 11.16 10.86 0.27
C GLN A 37 10.96 9.42 -0.20
N GLU A 38 10.97 9.22 -1.52
CA GLU A 38 10.79 7.89 -2.11
C GLU A 38 12.07 7.07 -1.99
N VAL A 39 11.92 5.84 -1.51
CA VAL A 39 13.01 4.86 -1.44
C VAL A 39 12.61 3.55 -2.10
N ARG A 40 13.62 2.78 -2.50
CA ARG A 40 13.42 1.43 -3.04
C ARG A 40 14.43 0.47 -2.42
N THR A 41 13.93 -0.63 -1.89
CA THR A 41 14.73 -1.71 -1.34
C THR A 41 14.78 -2.91 -2.29
N PRO A 42 15.79 -3.79 -2.19
CA PRO A 42 15.85 -5.04 -2.94
C PRO A 42 14.63 -5.93 -2.68
N THR A 43 14.31 -6.80 -3.66
CA THR A 43 13.24 -7.80 -3.49
C THR A 43 13.70 -8.98 -2.63
N LEU A 44 14.99 -9.29 -2.68
CA LEU A 44 15.65 -10.30 -1.87
C LEU A 44 16.26 -9.65 -0.64
N GLU A 45 16.05 -10.27 0.51
CA GLU A 45 16.65 -9.89 1.78
C GLU A 45 17.09 -11.14 2.53
N TYR A 46 18.02 -11.01 3.47
CA TYR A 46 18.42 -12.13 4.30
C TYR A 46 17.30 -12.52 5.26
N LEU A 47 17.05 -13.83 5.39
CA LEU A 47 16.00 -14.36 6.26
C LEU A 47 16.20 -13.92 7.72
N HIS A 48 17.46 -13.83 8.19
CA HIS A 48 17.74 -13.44 9.58
C HIS A 48 17.22 -12.05 9.91
N LEU A 49 17.12 -11.14 8.96
CA LEU A 49 16.57 -9.81 9.16
C LEU A 49 15.13 -9.84 9.70
N PHE A 50 14.32 -10.77 9.23
CA PHE A 50 12.92 -10.92 9.65
C PHE A 50 12.77 -11.78 10.92
N THR A 51 13.66 -12.74 11.13
CA THR A 51 13.63 -13.58 12.34
C THR A 51 14.17 -12.86 13.57
N ALA A 52 15.21 -12.03 13.42
CA ALA A 52 15.78 -11.22 14.49
C ALA A 52 14.79 -10.18 15.04
N THR A 53 13.95 -9.62 14.18
CA THR A 53 12.90 -8.67 14.58
C THR A 53 11.69 -9.34 15.24
N GLY A 54 11.63 -10.67 15.28
CA GLY A 54 10.49 -11.43 15.80
C GLY A 54 9.24 -11.37 14.92
N THR A 55 9.33 -10.78 13.74
CA THR A 55 8.19 -10.63 12.80
C THR A 55 7.87 -11.91 12.06
N LEU A 56 8.86 -12.78 11.86
CA LEU A 56 8.65 -14.14 11.34
C LEU A 56 8.73 -15.16 12.49
N THR A 57 7.59 -15.50 13.03
CA THR A 57 7.49 -16.64 13.96
C THR A 57 7.71 -17.96 13.22
N PRO A 58 8.05 -19.07 13.90
CA PRO A 58 8.20 -20.38 13.24
C PRO A 58 6.98 -20.80 12.40
N SER A 59 5.77 -20.44 12.82
CA SER A 59 4.54 -20.69 12.06
C SER A 59 4.42 -19.84 10.79
N MET A 60 5.08 -18.69 10.74
CA MET A 60 5.08 -17.79 9.58
C MET A 60 6.20 -18.13 8.59
N LEU A 61 7.26 -18.83 9.03
CA LEU A 61 8.35 -19.27 8.13
C LEU A 61 7.84 -20.16 6.99
N SER A 62 6.79 -20.93 7.22
CA SER A 62 6.15 -21.74 6.17
C SER A 62 5.35 -20.92 5.15
N LYS A 63 5.16 -19.63 5.42
CA LYS A 63 4.37 -18.71 4.58
C LYS A 63 5.23 -17.77 3.74
N VAL A 64 6.54 -17.96 3.73
CA VAL A 64 7.47 -17.14 2.95
C VAL A 64 8.26 -17.96 1.93
N TYR A 65 8.62 -17.32 0.83
CA TYR A 65 9.52 -17.91 -0.16
C TYR A 65 10.96 -17.71 0.29
N SER A 66 11.61 -18.77 0.78
CA SER A 66 13.02 -18.74 1.17
C SER A 66 13.82 -19.81 0.45
N PHE A 67 15.07 -19.50 0.10
CA PHE A 67 15.99 -20.38 -0.55
C PHE A 67 17.43 -20.05 -0.15
N LEU A 68 18.39 -20.89 -0.52
CA LEU A 68 19.81 -20.63 -0.32
C LEU A 68 20.32 -19.76 -1.48
N ASP A 69 20.95 -18.65 -1.13
CA ASP A 69 21.72 -17.85 -2.07
C ASP A 69 23.14 -18.43 -2.14
N TRP A 70 23.36 -19.27 -3.16
CA TRP A 70 24.60 -20.03 -3.29
C TRP A 70 25.60 -19.24 -4.12
N ASP A 71 26.58 -18.64 -3.45
CA ASP A 71 27.69 -17.91 -4.08
C ASP A 71 28.90 -18.81 -4.44
N GLY A 72 28.78 -20.10 -4.17
CA GLY A 72 29.84 -21.08 -4.37
C GLY A 72 30.76 -21.33 -3.14
N TRP A 73 30.65 -20.52 -2.10
CA TRP A 73 31.45 -20.59 -0.87
C TRP A 73 30.64 -20.67 0.40
N SER A 74 29.62 -19.86 0.51
CA SER A 74 28.69 -19.85 1.63
C SER A 74 27.27 -19.76 1.12
N GLY A 75 26.37 -20.59 1.59
CA GLY A 75 24.95 -20.49 1.29
C GLY A 75 24.25 -19.75 2.42
N GLU A 76 23.93 -18.48 2.23
CA GLU A 76 23.03 -17.78 3.15
C GLU A 76 21.57 -17.97 2.76
N ARG A 77 20.70 -18.00 3.75
CA ARG A 77 19.27 -18.12 3.47
C ARG A 77 18.66 -16.75 3.22
N VAL A 78 18.18 -16.58 2.00
CA VAL A 78 17.48 -15.38 1.55
C VAL A 78 15.99 -15.64 1.43
N VAL A 79 15.22 -14.58 1.37
CA VAL A 79 13.75 -14.60 1.29
C VAL A 79 13.28 -13.53 0.30
N LEU A 80 12.26 -13.87 -0.49
CA LEU A 80 11.48 -12.82 -1.14
C LEU A 80 10.77 -12.05 -0.03
N ARG A 81 11.00 -10.75 0.07
CA ARG A 81 10.52 -9.91 1.20
C ARG A 81 9.03 -10.13 1.47
N PRO A 82 8.64 -10.58 2.68
CA PRO A 82 7.24 -10.76 3.05
C PRO A 82 6.60 -9.46 3.57
N ASP A 83 7.40 -8.40 3.75
CA ASP A 83 7.03 -7.12 4.33
C ASP A 83 7.85 -5.99 3.69
N GLY A 84 7.30 -4.78 3.62
CA GLY A 84 7.97 -3.61 3.06
C GLY A 84 8.69 -2.75 4.10
N THR A 85 8.22 -2.74 5.35
CA THR A 85 8.71 -1.88 6.43
C THR A 85 10.11 -2.29 6.91
N ILE A 86 10.35 -3.60 7.12
CA ILE A 86 11.65 -4.10 7.60
C ILE A 86 12.80 -3.76 6.64
N PRO A 87 12.70 -3.97 5.31
CA PRO A 87 13.71 -3.52 4.38
C PRO A 87 13.97 -2.00 4.41
N VAL A 88 12.92 -1.19 4.64
CA VAL A 88 13.08 0.27 4.75
C VAL A 88 13.74 0.65 6.08
N ALA A 89 13.43 -0.03 7.18
CA ALA A 89 14.12 0.17 8.46
C ALA A 89 15.61 -0.20 8.34
N ARG A 90 15.96 -1.29 7.65
CA ARG A 90 17.36 -1.64 7.35
C ARG A 90 18.04 -0.54 6.52
N LEU A 91 17.37 -0.06 5.46
CA LEU A 91 17.89 1.05 4.63
C LEU A 91 18.14 2.30 5.48
N TYR A 92 17.21 2.62 6.40
CA TYR A 92 17.40 3.74 7.34
C TYR A 92 18.64 3.54 8.20
N ILE A 93 18.82 2.35 8.80
CA ILE A 93 19.99 2.02 9.64
C ILE A 93 21.29 2.15 8.85
N ASP A 94 21.34 1.58 7.64
CA ASP A 94 22.55 1.52 6.83
C ASP A 94 22.97 2.88 6.24
N ASN A 95 22.02 3.78 5.97
CA ASN A 95 22.30 4.97 5.15
C ASN A 95 21.87 6.30 5.78
N LEU A 96 20.96 6.29 6.75
CA LEU A 96 20.31 7.48 7.29
C LEU A 96 20.41 7.58 8.83
N SER A 97 21.10 6.64 9.46
CA SER A 97 21.38 6.67 10.91
C SER A 97 22.07 7.99 11.28
N GLY A 98 21.67 8.58 12.40
CA GLY A 98 22.13 9.90 12.83
C GLY A 98 21.25 11.07 12.37
N GLN A 99 20.25 10.85 11.52
CA GLN A 99 19.20 11.83 11.29
C GLN A 99 18.15 11.75 12.40
N GLU A 100 17.89 12.88 13.07
CA GLU A 100 16.87 12.94 14.14
C GLU A 100 15.47 12.62 13.64
N LEU A 101 15.23 12.79 12.33
CA LEU A 101 13.95 12.59 11.70
C LEU A 101 14.09 12.18 10.24
N ALA A 102 13.44 11.07 9.86
CA ALA A 102 13.33 10.65 8.46
C ALA A 102 11.89 10.28 8.10
N ARG A 103 11.43 10.77 6.95
CA ARG A 103 10.13 10.46 6.34
C ARG A 103 10.37 9.76 5.03
N LEU A 104 10.08 8.48 4.96
CA LEU A 104 10.34 7.62 3.80
C LEU A 104 9.04 7.02 3.29
N PHE A 105 8.92 6.83 1.97
CA PHE A 105 7.82 6.09 1.39
C PHE A 105 8.27 5.18 0.26
N TYR A 106 7.49 4.17 -0.03
CA TYR A 106 7.78 3.19 -1.06
C TYR A 106 6.51 2.65 -1.73
N VAL A 107 6.67 2.18 -2.96
CA VAL A 107 5.70 1.32 -3.65
C VAL A 107 6.42 0.04 -4.01
N THR A 108 5.95 -1.08 -3.48
CA THR A 108 6.67 -2.35 -3.61
C THR A 108 5.74 -3.55 -3.58
N ASN A 109 6.18 -4.66 -4.18
CA ASN A 109 5.54 -5.95 -3.98
C ASN A 109 6.10 -6.66 -2.75
N ILE A 110 5.27 -7.49 -2.13
CA ILE A 110 5.62 -8.41 -1.05
C ILE A 110 5.16 -9.82 -1.42
N PHE A 111 5.82 -10.81 -0.81
CA PHE A 111 5.60 -12.22 -1.12
C PHE A 111 5.28 -13.00 0.16
N ALA A 112 4.01 -13.30 0.36
CA ALA A 112 3.57 -14.12 1.47
C ALA A 112 2.37 -14.96 1.05
N PHE A 113 2.28 -16.19 1.53
CA PHE A 113 1.15 -17.04 1.22
C PHE A 113 0.57 -17.69 2.47
N GLU A 114 -0.73 -17.81 2.47
CA GLU A 114 -1.44 -18.60 3.46
C GLU A 114 -1.74 -20.00 2.91
N GLY A 115 -1.78 -21.01 3.79
CA GLY A 115 -1.87 -22.41 3.38
C GLY A 115 -3.12 -22.80 2.58
N THR A 116 -4.16 -21.97 2.60
CA THR A 116 -5.44 -22.23 1.91
C THR A 116 -5.40 -22.05 0.39
N GLY A 117 -4.38 -21.39 -0.17
CA GLY A 117 -4.17 -21.27 -1.61
C GLY A 117 -5.20 -20.43 -2.37
N LYS A 118 -6.05 -19.67 -1.68
CA LYS A 118 -7.06 -18.79 -2.27
C LYS A 118 -6.61 -17.35 -2.45
N GLU A 119 -5.53 -16.93 -1.79
CA GLU A 119 -5.04 -15.57 -1.81
C GLU A 119 -3.87 -15.38 -2.77
N ASN A 120 -3.70 -14.14 -3.24
CA ASN A 120 -2.53 -13.74 -3.99
C ASN A 120 -1.31 -13.85 -3.09
N ARG A 121 -0.26 -14.51 -3.62
CA ARG A 121 1.02 -14.68 -2.94
C ARG A 121 1.99 -13.53 -3.20
N GLU A 122 1.82 -12.85 -4.31
CA GLU A 122 2.43 -11.56 -4.60
C GLU A 122 1.35 -10.49 -4.40
N ARG A 123 1.64 -9.49 -3.58
CA ARG A 123 0.75 -8.36 -3.28
C ARG A 123 1.53 -7.06 -3.40
N TRP A 124 0.87 -6.01 -3.81
CA TRP A 124 1.48 -4.69 -3.90
C TRP A 124 1.08 -3.81 -2.73
N GLN A 125 2.06 -3.08 -2.20
CA GLN A 125 1.91 -2.15 -1.09
C GLN A 125 2.42 -0.76 -1.47
N CYS A 126 1.67 0.26 -1.01
CA CYS A 126 2.09 1.65 -0.90
C CYS A 126 2.31 1.93 0.58
N GLY A 127 3.55 2.09 1.03
CA GLY A 127 3.88 2.26 2.44
C GLY A 127 4.66 3.54 2.72
N ALA A 128 4.48 4.08 3.92
CA ALA A 128 5.22 5.23 4.42
C ALA A 128 5.65 4.98 5.87
N GLU A 129 6.90 5.33 6.15
CA GLU A 129 7.58 5.10 7.42
C GLU A 129 8.13 6.42 7.96
N PHE A 130 7.91 6.66 9.25
CA PHE A 130 8.37 7.83 9.97
C PHE A 130 9.32 7.38 11.08
N PHE A 131 10.57 7.77 11.00
CA PHE A 131 11.60 7.51 12.02
C PHE A 131 11.87 8.80 12.78
N GLY A 132 11.93 8.73 14.12
CA GLY A 132 12.12 9.87 15.00
C GLY A 132 10.80 10.52 15.47
N GLY A 133 10.95 11.71 16.06
CA GLY A 133 9.85 12.54 16.50
C GLY A 133 9.16 12.09 17.79
N ALA A 134 8.67 13.05 18.55
CA ALA A 134 7.97 12.81 19.81
C ALA A 134 6.48 12.52 19.61
N LYS A 135 5.95 11.53 20.33
CA LYS A 135 4.50 11.23 20.39
C LYS A 135 3.70 12.47 20.82
N PRO A 136 2.43 12.63 20.38
CA PRO A 136 1.66 11.75 19.49
C PRO A 136 1.70 12.19 18.01
N ALA A 137 2.44 13.25 17.67
CA ALA A 137 2.34 13.88 16.35
C ALA A 137 2.67 12.94 15.17
N PRO A 138 3.78 12.14 15.18
CA PRO A 138 4.05 11.21 14.10
C PRO A 138 2.96 10.14 13.91
N ASP A 139 2.36 9.66 15.01
CA ASP A 139 1.30 8.66 14.96
C ASP A 139 0.04 9.20 14.24
N VAL A 140 -0.30 10.45 14.51
CA VAL A 140 -1.43 11.12 13.86
C VAL A 140 -1.09 11.47 12.42
N GLU A 141 0.15 11.90 12.14
CA GLU A 141 0.61 12.22 10.79
C GLU A 141 0.44 11.04 9.83
N ILE A 142 0.91 9.84 10.19
CA ILE A 142 0.79 8.66 9.34
C ILE A 142 -0.67 8.24 9.12
N ILE A 143 -1.54 8.39 10.12
CA ILE A 143 -2.98 8.11 9.98
C ILE A 143 -3.62 9.08 9.00
N LEU A 144 -3.33 10.38 9.12
CA LEU A 144 -3.91 11.42 8.26
C LEU A 144 -3.38 11.34 6.83
N LEU A 145 -2.10 11.04 6.64
CA LEU A 145 -1.52 10.83 5.31
C LEU A 145 -2.23 9.66 4.59
N ALA A 146 -2.36 8.51 5.26
CA ALA A 146 -3.08 7.37 4.69
C ALA A 146 -4.53 7.71 4.36
N LYS A 147 -5.22 8.43 5.26
CA LYS A 147 -6.60 8.89 5.04
C LYS A 147 -6.71 9.86 3.86
N GLU A 148 -5.73 10.75 3.69
CA GLU A 148 -5.70 11.67 2.56
C GLU A 148 -5.55 10.92 1.23
N VAL A 149 -4.65 9.93 1.13
CA VAL A 149 -4.50 9.09 -0.04
C VAL A 149 -5.84 8.43 -0.41
N ILE A 150 -6.49 7.79 0.55
CA ILE A 150 -7.77 7.10 0.35
C ILE A 150 -8.83 8.10 -0.16
N ARG A 151 -8.91 9.29 0.45
CA ARG A 151 -9.82 10.36 0.04
C ARG A 151 -9.56 10.85 -1.39
N ARG A 152 -8.29 11.07 -1.77
CA ARG A 152 -7.92 11.53 -3.12
C ARG A 152 -8.16 10.46 -4.20
N LEU A 153 -8.15 9.19 -3.82
CA LEU A 153 -8.56 8.09 -4.70
C LEU A 153 -10.08 8.06 -4.94
N GLY A 154 -10.86 8.87 -4.19
CA GLY A 154 -12.32 8.91 -4.30
C GLY A 154 -13.03 7.76 -3.61
N ILE A 155 -12.34 7.03 -2.71
CA ILE A 155 -12.93 5.91 -1.99
C ILE A 155 -13.72 6.45 -0.80
N SER A 156 -15.04 6.25 -0.82
CA SER A 156 -15.96 6.65 0.23
C SER A 156 -16.24 5.50 1.22
N ASN A 157 -16.85 5.84 2.37
CA ASN A 157 -17.29 4.86 3.38
C ASN A 157 -16.15 3.99 3.95
N VAL A 158 -14.98 4.59 4.15
CA VAL A 158 -13.84 3.93 4.78
C VAL A 158 -13.86 4.18 6.28
N GLY A 159 -13.90 3.10 7.05
CA GLY A 159 -13.79 3.12 8.51
C GLY A 159 -12.34 3.09 8.96
N LEU A 160 -11.95 4.00 9.85
CA LEU A 160 -10.71 3.94 10.59
C LEU A 160 -10.96 3.23 11.93
N GLN A 161 -10.21 2.18 12.20
CA GLN A 161 -10.27 1.43 13.44
C GLN A 161 -8.94 1.53 14.17
N LEU A 162 -8.98 1.89 15.46
CA LEU A 162 -7.82 2.10 16.30
C LEU A 162 -7.73 1.02 17.38
N SER A 163 -6.52 0.64 17.70
CA SER A 163 -6.18 -0.24 18.80
C SER A 163 -4.82 0.18 19.38
N HIS A 164 -4.35 -0.51 20.43
CA HIS A 164 -3.07 -0.20 21.04
C HIS A 164 -2.40 -1.45 21.61
N ALA A 165 -1.29 -1.87 20.97
CA ALA A 165 -0.57 -3.09 21.34
C ALA A 165 -0.03 -3.02 22.78
N GLY A 166 0.45 -1.87 23.22
CA GLY A 166 0.99 -1.68 24.57
C GLY A 166 -0.02 -1.96 25.68
N LEU A 167 -1.32 -1.70 25.47
CA LEU A 167 -2.36 -2.02 26.46
C LEU A 167 -2.44 -3.52 26.72
N VAL A 168 -2.47 -4.32 25.66
CA VAL A 168 -2.55 -5.78 25.78
C VAL A 168 -1.25 -6.35 26.31
N LYS A 169 -0.09 -5.88 25.82
CA LYS A 169 1.23 -6.31 26.31
C LYS A 169 1.43 -5.99 27.80
N ALA A 170 0.99 -4.82 28.25
CA ALA A 170 1.06 -4.43 29.66
C ALA A 170 0.24 -5.37 30.57
N LEU A 171 -0.97 -5.76 30.14
CA LEU A 171 -1.78 -6.70 30.90
C LEU A 171 -1.23 -8.13 30.87
N LEU A 172 -0.72 -8.60 29.70
CA LEU A 172 -0.11 -9.93 29.60
C LEU A 172 1.04 -10.13 30.59
N LYS A 173 1.84 -9.10 30.84
CA LYS A 173 2.93 -9.15 31.86
C LYS A 173 2.42 -9.44 33.28
N GLU A 174 1.22 -8.97 33.62
CA GLU A 174 0.63 -9.21 34.95
C GLU A 174 0.15 -10.64 35.18
N PHE A 175 -0.03 -11.41 34.09
CA PHE A 175 -0.33 -12.85 34.22
C PHE A 175 0.88 -13.69 34.62
N LYS A 176 2.09 -13.11 34.58
CA LYS A 176 3.35 -13.79 34.95
C LYS A 176 3.52 -15.16 34.29
N LEU A 177 3.12 -15.26 33.04
CA LEU A 177 3.24 -16.47 32.22
C LEU A 177 4.71 -16.85 32.03
N SER A 178 4.99 -18.13 31.93
CA SER A 178 6.30 -18.59 31.46
C SER A 178 6.52 -18.15 29.98
N PRO A 179 7.76 -18.00 29.51
CA PRO A 179 8.02 -17.59 28.12
C PRO A 179 7.30 -18.45 27.07
N GLY A 180 7.16 -19.76 27.33
CA GLY A 180 6.46 -20.70 26.45
C GLY A 180 4.94 -20.51 26.45
N GLU A 181 4.35 -20.14 27.58
CA GLU A 181 2.91 -19.85 27.69
C GLU A 181 2.59 -18.49 27.08
N GLU A 182 3.43 -17.48 27.28
CA GLU A 182 3.29 -16.16 26.69
C GLU A 182 3.34 -16.26 25.16
N ALA A 183 4.31 -16.98 24.60
CA ALA A 183 4.41 -17.21 23.15
C ALA A 183 3.17 -17.93 22.61
N LYS A 184 2.64 -18.94 23.30
CA LYS A 184 1.39 -19.62 22.92
C LYS A 184 0.19 -18.67 22.97
N MET A 185 0.13 -17.80 23.98
CA MET A 185 -0.94 -16.83 24.13
C MET A 185 -0.89 -15.79 23.00
N ILE A 186 0.28 -15.26 22.70
CA ILE A 186 0.49 -14.33 21.58
C ILE A 186 0.07 -14.99 20.26
N ASN A 187 0.48 -16.22 19.98
CA ASN A 187 0.07 -16.93 18.76
C ASN A 187 -1.45 -17.08 18.65
N ARG A 188 -2.15 -17.38 19.75
CA ARG A 188 -3.62 -17.44 19.75
C ARG A 188 -4.28 -16.10 19.45
N ILE A 189 -3.72 -15.01 19.98
CA ILE A 189 -4.18 -13.65 19.67
C ILE A 189 -3.99 -13.35 18.18
N LEU A 190 -2.85 -13.73 17.60
CA LEU A 190 -2.54 -13.55 16.17
C LEU A 190 -3.50 -14.35 15.28
N GLU A 191 -3.97 -15.49 15.73
CA GLU A 191 -5.01 -16.30 15.08
C GLU A 191 -6.43 -15.73 15.27
N GLY A 192 -6.58 -14.59 15.95
CA GLY A 192 -7.86 -13.95 16.24
C GLY A 192 -8.61 -14.56 17.41
N ASN A 193 -8.00 -15.49 18.16
CA ASN A 193 -8.62 -16.16 19.32
C ASN A 193 -8.43 -15.34 20.60
N TRP A 194 -9.09 -14.18 20.66
CA TRP A 194 -9.09 -13.30 21.83
C TRP A 194 -9.75 -13.92 23.07
N GLN A 195 -10.63 -14.90 22.87
CA GLN A 195 -11.24 -15.64 23.98
C GLN A 195 -10.21 -16.40 24.82
N ALA A 196 -9.04 -16.71 24.27
CA ALA A 196 -7.96 -17.33 25.01
C ALA A 196 -7.50 -16.44 26.18
N LEU A 197 -7.50 -15.12 26.01
CA LEU A 197 -7.17 -14.14 27.07
C LEU A 197 -8.21 -14.10 28.18
N THR A 198 -9.48 -14.21 27.86
CA THR A 198 -10.55 -14.19 28.88
C THR A 198 -10.58 -15.48 29.71
N LYS A 199 -10.03 -16.57 29.18
CA LYS A 199 -9.91 -17.85 29.89
C LYS A 199 -8.66 -17.94 30.75
N ALA A 200 -7.63 -17.15 30.47
CA ALA A 200 -6.48 -17.04 31.33
C ALA A 200 -6.90 -16.34 32.64
N LYS A 201 -6.35 -16.83 33.77
CA LYS A 201 -6.61 -16.26 35.09
C LYS A 201 -5.33 -15.68 35.64
N SER A 202 -5.41 -14.44 36.10
CA SER A 202 -4.37 -13.80 36.87
C SER A 202 -4.49 -14.21 38.36
N THR A 203 -3.42 -14.02 39.11
CA THR A 203 -3.47 -14.08 40.58
C THR A 203 -4.23 -12.91 41.20
N ASP A 204 -4.47 -11.84 40.41
CA ASP A 204 -5.21 -10.65 40.82
C ASP A 204 -6.54 -10.57 40.05
N PRO A 205 -7.70 -10.71 40.75
CA PRO A 205 -9.02 -10.58 40.10
C PRO A 205 -9.27 -9.23 39.46
N GLU A 206 -8.56 -8.16 39.86
CA GLU A 206 -8.69 -6.83 39.25
C GLU A 206 -8.08 -6.82 37.84
N ILE A 207 -7.01 -7.53 37.62
CA ILE A 207 -6.40 -7.74 36.28
C ILE A 207 -7.33 -8.51 35.37
N ASP A 208 -8.01 -9.55 35.86
CA ASP A 208 -9.00 -10.29 35.07
C ASP A 208 -10.17 -9.41 34.63
N ARG A 209 -10.67 -8.54 35.53
CA ARG A 209 -11.72 -7.56 35.20
C ARG A 209 -11.24 -6.54 34.18
N LEU A 210 -10.02 -6.03 34.36
CA LEU A 210 -9.43 -5.06 33.45
C LEU A 210 -9.24 -5.65 32.05
N MET A 211 -8.77 -6.91 31.97
CA MET A 211 -8.63 -7.62 30.70
C MET A 211 -9.99 -7.80 30.01
N ALA A 212 -11.01 -8.24 30.74
CA ALA A 212 -12.36 -8.40 30.18
C ALA A 212 -12.92 -7.05 29.67
N ALA A 213 -12.75 -5.99 30.46
CA ALA A 213 -13.17 -4.63 30.08
C ALA A 213 -12.40 -4.15 28.83
N LEU A 214 -11.08 -4.39 28.75
CA LEU A 214 -10.25 -4.01 27.62
C LEU A 214 -10.71 -4.70 26.33
N LEU A 215 -10.98 -6.00 26.37
CA LEU A 215 -11.43 -6.75 25.18
C LEU A 215 -12.85 -6.36 24.72
N GLY A 216 -13.68 -5.92 25.66
CA GLY A 216 -15.00 -5.34 25.36
C GLY A 216 -14.99 -3.87 24.97
N LEU A 217 -13.80 -3.24 24.95
CA LEU A 217 -13.65 -1.81 24.79
C LEU A 217 -13.92 -1.39 23.34
N LYS A 218 -15.08 -0.74 23.14
CA LYS A 218 -15.51 -0.21 21.86
C LYS A 218 -15.99 1.22 22.06
N GLY A 219 -15.29 2.17 21.46
CA GLY A 219 -15.56 3.59 21.59
C GLY A 219 -15.38 4.36 20.28
N LYS A 220 -15.77 5.63 20.32
CA LYS A 220 -15.70 6.53 19.16
C LYS A 220 -15.14 7.92 19.51
N SER A 221 -14.58 8.10 20.71
CA SER A 221 -14.04 9.39 21.17
C SER A 221 -13.01 9.21 22.26
N SER A 222 -12.14 10.21 22.43
CA SER A 222 -11.19 10.30 23.55
C SER A 222 -11.88 10.34 24.90
N SER A 223 -13.06 11.00 25.01
CA SER A 223 -13.84 11.07 26.25
C SER A 223 -14.21 9.70 26.80
N PHE A 224 -14.47 8.73 25.93
CA PHE A 224 -14.71 7.34 26.32
C PHE A 224 -13.49 6.73 27.04
N LEU A 225 -12.28 6.99 26.55
CA LEU A 225 -11.04 6.50 27.15
C LEU A 225 -10.75 7.15 28.52
N HIS A 226 -11.11 8.42 28.71
CA HIS A 226 -11.04 9.08 30.00
C HIS A 226 -11.92 8.37 31.05
N ASN A 227 -13.13 7.94 30.68
CA ASN A 227 -13.99 7.16 31.56
C ASN A 227 -13.38 5.81 31.92
N VAL A 228 -12.75 5.15 30.93
CA VAL A 228 -12.00 3.90 31.21
C VAL A 228 -10.86 4.15 32.19
N LYS A 229 -10.07 5.22 32.00
CA LYS A 229 -8.99 5.60 32.92
C LYS A 229 -9.49 5.81 34.35
N ALA A 230 -10.64 6.51 34.50
CA ALA A 230 -11.26 6.76 35.81
C ALA A 230 -11.80 5.48 36.47
N SER A 231 -12.27 4.51 35.67
CA SER A 231 -12.83 3.25 36.18
C SER A 231 -11.78 2.28 36.75
N PHE A 232 -10.50 2.44 36.37
CA PHE A 232 -9.42 1.56 36.79
C PHE A 232 -8.25 2.33 37.42
N PRO A 233 -8.42 2.96 38.59
CA PRO A 233 -7.39 3.78 39.24
C PRO A 233 -6.17 2.98 39.67
N LYS A 234 -6.34 1.67 39.94
CA LYS A 234 -5.26 0.74 40.35
C LYS A 234 -4.64 -0.04 39.21
N ALA A 235 -4.99 0.28 37.94
CA ALA A 235 -4.37 -0.38 36.79
C ALA A 235 -2.85 -0.29 36.80
N PRO A 236 -2.13 -1.30 36.27
CA PRO A 236 -0.67 -1.32 36.21
C PRO A 236 -0.08 -0.07 35.54
N PRO A 237 1.13 0.37 35.96
CA PRO A 237 1.75 1.57 35.38
C PRO A 237 1.91 1.50 33.84
N GLY A 238 2.32 0.33 33.30
CA GLY A 238 2.46 0.14 31.86
C GLY A 238 1.13 0.26 31.10
N PHE A 239 0.02 -0.22 31.70
CA PHE A 239 -1.31 -0.04 31.15
C PHE A 239 -1.72 1.43 31.16
N LYS A 240 -1.50 2.14 32.28
CA LYS A 240 -1.82 3.58 32.40
C LYS A 240 -1.07 4.41 31.37
N SER A 241 0.23 4.14 31.18
CA SER A 241 1.05 4.84 30.18
C SER A 241 0.54 4.58 28.76
N SER A 242 0.22 3.35 28.41
CA SER A 242 -0.32 2.98 27.10
C SER A 242 -1.72 3.57 26.85
N LEU A 243 -2.55 3.66 27.91
CA LEU A 243 -3.86 4.29 27.82
C LEU A 243 -3.73 5.79 27.60
N GLU A 244 -2.78 6.45 28.26
CA GLU A 244 -2.49 7.87 28.08
C GLU A 244 -2.00 8.17 26.66
N ASP A 245 -1.12 7.34 26.10
CA ASP A 245 -0.70 7.44 24.71
C ASP A 245 -1.91 7.40 23.76
N LEU A 246 -2.82 6.44 23.96
CA LEU A 246 -4.02 6.31 23.15
C LEU A 246 -4.96 7.51 23.32
N ILE A 247 -5.12 8.04 24.55
CA ILE A 247 -5.91 9.24 24.84
C ILE A 247 -5.33 10.45 24.09
N ASN A 248 -4.02 10.65 24.14
CA ASN A 248 -3.36 11.79 23.49
C ASN A 248 -3.54 11.76 21.97
N ILE A 249 -3.35 10.57 21.35
CA ILE A 249 -3.57 10.37 19.92
C ILE A 249 -5.04 10.64 19.54
N THR A 250 -5.99 10.05 20.28
CA THR A 250 -7.42 10.21 19.99
C THR A 250 -7.90 11.63 20.24
N THR A 251 -7.40 12.32 21.26
CA THR A 251 -7.70 13.73 21.48
C THR A 251 -7.25 14.60 20.31
N LEU A 252 -6.04 14.34 19.78
CA LEU A 252 -5.55 15.08 18.61
C LEU A 252 -6.40 14.77 17.37
N LEU A 253 -6.78 13.51 17.15
CA LEU A 253 -7.68 13.12 16.06
C LEU A 253 -9.07 13.75 16.19
N ASP A 254 -9.64 13.83 17.42
CA ASP A 254 -10.91 14.48 17.70
C ASP A 254 -10.84 15.98 17.35
N ASN A 255 -9.78 16.67 17.77
CA ASN A 255 -9.54 18.08 17.47
C ASN A 255 -9.38 18.36 15.96
N LEU A 256 -8.90 17.39 15.20
CA LEU A 256 -8.77 17.44 13.74
C LEU A 256 -10.02 16.95 13.00
N GLY A 257 -11.11 16.66 13.71
CA GLY A 257 -12.36 16.17 13.12
C GLY A 257 -12.26 14.81 12.45
N CYS A 258 -11.30 13.98 12.88
CA CYS A 258 -11.09 12.67 12.30
C CYS A 258 -12.00 11.63 12.97
N SER A 259 -12.92 11.04 12.22
CA SER A 259 -13.78 9.96 12.72
C SER A 259 -13.04 8.64 12.77
N TYR A 260 -13.20 7.90 13.85
CA TYR A 260 -12.60 6.57 14.08
C TYR A 260 -13.47 5.71 15.00
N LYS A 261 -13.12 4.43 15.11
CA LYS A 261 -13.65 3.52 16.12
C LYS A 261 -12.48 2.91 16.89
N ILE A 262 -12.62 2.79 18.19
CA ILE A 262 -11.68 2.06 19.04
C ILE A 262 -12.19 0.63 19.17
N ASP A 263 -11.33 -0.34 18.88
CA ASP A 263 -11.61 -1.77 19.09
C ASP A 263 -10.29 -2.49 19.36
N ILE A 264 -10.05 -2.80 20.62
CA ILE A 264 -8.76 -3.38 21.04
C ILE A 264 -8.57 -4.80 20.50
N ALA A 265 -9.63 -5.56 20.34
CA ALA A 265 -9.59 -6.91 19.81
C ALA A 265 -9.39 -6.98 18.29
N ALA A 266 -9.41 -5.85 17.59
CA ALA A 266 -9.18 -5.79 16.14
C ALA A 266 -7.70 -5.71 15.73
N ILE A 267 -6.76 -5.88 16.68
CA ILE A 267 -5.32 -5.82 16.39
C ILE A 267 -4.89 -7.00 15.51
N HIS A 268 -4.18 -6.66 14.42
CA HIS A 268 -3.38 -7.59 13.63
C HIS A 268 -1.93 -7.12 13.65
N GLY A 269 -0.96 -8.04 13.78
CA GLY A 269 0.46 -7.66 13.85
C GLY A 269 0.90 -7.23 15.26
N PHE A 270 0.26 -7.79 16.29
CA PHE A 270 0.51 -7.48 17.68
C PHE A 270 1.97 -7.68 18.11
N GLU A 271 2.66 -8.66 17.53
CA GLU A 271 4.08 -8.95 17.74
C GLU A 271 4.98 -7.80 17.33
N TYR A 272 4.61 -7.11 16.29
CA TYR A 272 5.37 -6.06 15.64
C TYR A 272 5.21 -4.70 16.33
N TYR A 273 3.95 -4.34 16.71
CA TYR A 273 3.65 -3.02 17.23
C TYR A 273 3.95 -2.86 18.72
N THR A 274 4.42 -1.66 19.09
CA THR A 274 4.71 -1.28 20.49
C THR A 274 3.70 -0.28 21.07
N GLY A 275 2.98 0.42 20.21
CA GLY A 275 2.05 1.50 20.57
C GLY A 275 0.72 1.38 19.84
N ILE A 276 0.27 2.52 19.32
CA ILE A 276 -0.95 2.59 18.48
C ILE A 276 -0.87 1.63 17.31
N CYS A 277 -2.00 1.00 17.00
CA CYS A 277 -2.21 0.23 15.77
C CYS A 277 -3.52 0.70 15.14
N PHE A 278 -3.58 0.73 13.83
CA PHE A 278 -4.78 1.13 13.13
C PHE A 278 -4.98 0.35 11.83
N GLN A 279 -6.21 0.30 11.37
CA GLN A 279 -6.56 -0.26 10.07
C GLN A 279 -7.66 0.52 9.39
N PHE A 280 -7.62 0.53 8.06
CA PHE A 280 -8.67 1.07 7.21
C PHE A 280 -9.49 -0.08 6.64
N LEU A 281 -10.81 0.04 6.80
CA LEU A 281 -11.79 -0.95 6.35
C LEU A 281 -12.74 -0.31 5.35
N ALA A 282 -12.88 -0.91 4.18
CA ALA A 282 -13.87 -0.56 3.18
C ALA A 282 -14.64 -1.83 2.78
N ALA A 283 -15.96 -1.77 2.69
CA ALA A 283 -16.82 -2.93 2.39
C ALA A 283 -16.49 -4.18 3.24
N ARG A 284 -16.05 -3.99 4.49
CA ARG A 284 -15.59 -5.03 5.43
C ARG A 284 -14.24 -5.68 5.08
N GLU A 285 -13.57 -5.25 4.00
CA GLU A 285 -12.21 -5.68 3.68
C GLU A 285 -11.18 -4.70 4.24
N LYS A 286 -10.04 -5.22 4.69
CA LYS A 286 -8.90 -4.40 5.11
C LYS A 286 -8.16 -3.90 3.86
N ILE A 287 -8.09 -2.58 3.70
CA ILE A 287 -7.42 -1.93 2.57
C ILE A 287 -6.06 -1.34 2.94
N GLY A 288 -5.72 -1.36 4.23
CA GLY A 288 -4.45 -0.89 4.74
C GLY A 288 -4.45 -0.81 6.25
N GLY A 289 -3.30 -0.53 6.81
CA GLY A 289 -3.13 -0.34 8.25
C GLY A 289 -1.68 -0.06 8.61
N GLY A 290 -1.45 0.25 9.88
CA GLY A 290 -0.15 0.61 10.38
C GLY A 290 -0.13 0.75 11.88
N GLY A 291 0.92 1.36 12.40
CA GLY A 291 1.09 1.62 13.81
C GLY A 291 2.51 1.99 14.19
N ARG A 292 2.77 2.00 15.49
CA ARG A 292 4.07 2.31 16.10
C ARG A 292 4.84 1.04 16.43
N TYR A 293 6.13 1.02 16.09
CA TYR A 293 7.03 -0.13 16.24
C TYR A 293 8.43 0.28 16.70
N ASP A 294 8.51 0.98 17.85
CA ASP A 294 9.74 1.55 18.39
C ASP A 294 10.85 0.49 18.67
N SER A 295 10.49 -0.78 18.82
CA SER A 295 11.46 -1.86 19.03
C SER A 295 12.12 -2.38 17.75
N LEU A 296 11.64 -1.98 16.56
CA LEU A 296 12.11 -2.53 15.29
C LEU A 296 13.58 -2.16 15.01
N VAL A 297 13.89 -0.88 15.01
CA VAL A 297 15.24 -0.38 14.70
C VAL A 297 16.27 -0.92 15.70
N PRO A 298 16.03 -0.89 17.02
CA PRO A 298 16.94 -1.51 18.01
C PRO A 298 17.11 -3.03 17.83
N SER A 299 16.05 -3.76 17.44
CA SER A 299 16.15 -5.22 17.23
C SER A 299 17.00 -5.59 16.01
N MET A 300 17.29 -4.63 15.16
CA MET A 300 18.18 -4.74 13.98
C MET A 300 19.57 -4.13 14.24
N ASN A 301 19.97 -3.98 15.50
CA ASN A 301 21.21 -3.33 15.94
C ASN A 301 21.33 -1.84 15.55
N GLY A 302 20.22 -1.20 15.24
CA GLY A 302 20.17 0.25 15.02
C GLY A 302 20.00 1.02 16.33
N GLU A 303 20.03 2.34 16.23
CA GLU A 303 19.82 3.24 17.37
C GLU A 303 18.41 3.14 17.95
N ASN A 304 18.26 3.53 19.22
CA ASN A 304 16.95 3.56 19.87
C ASN A 304 16.15 4.79 19.39
N ILE A 305 15.57 4.69 18.21
CA ILE A 305 14.75 5.73 17.61
C ILE A 305 13.29 5.26 17.52
N PRO A 306 12.31 6.11 17.90
CA PRO A 306 10.91 5.79 17.74
C PRO A 306 10.55 5.72 16.25
N ALA A 307 9.68 4.77 15.89
CA ALA A 307 9.27 4.58 14.52
C ALA A 307 7.80 4.19 14.41
N CYS A 308 7.14 4.72 13.38
CA CYS A 308 5.76 4.38 13.02
C CYS A 308 5.57 4.46 11.51
N GLY A 309 4.58 3.74 11.00
CA GLY A 309 4.32 3.73 9.56
C GLY A 309 3.00 3.02 9.21
N PHE A 310 2.71 2.96 7.92
CA PHE A 310 1.55 2.27 7.39
C PHE A 310 1.83 1.67 6.02
N ALA A 311 1.00 0.70 5.64
CA ALA A 311 0.92 0.19 4.27
C ALA A 311 -0.54 0.16 3.81
N LEU A 312 -0.78 0.65 2.59
CA LEU A 312 -2.03 0.49 1.85
C LEU A 312 -1.89 -0.67 0.85
N TYR A 313 -2.91 -1.50 0.76
CA TYR A 313 -2.91 -2.70 -0.07
C TYR A 313 -3.49 -2.39 -1.45
N VAL A 314 -2.62 -2.29 -2.45
CA VAL A 314 -3.00 -1.89 -3.82
C VAL A 314 -4.05 -2.84 -4.40
N ASP A 315 -3.88 -4.15 -4.23
CA ASP A 315 -4.81 -5.16 -4.74
C ASP A 315 -6.24 -4.99 -4.17
N SER A 316 -6.35 -4.67 -2.88
CA SER A 316 -7.64 -4.41 -2.22
C SER A 316 -8.24 -3.08 -2.68
N ILE A 317 -7.42 -2.05 -2.84
CA ILE A 317 -7.85 -0.73 -3.30
C ILE A 317 -8.32 -0.78 -4.77
N MET A 318 -7.61 -1.52 -5.63
CA MET A 318 -8.00 -1.68 -7.04
C MET A 318 -9.41 -2.24 -7.22
N LYS A 319 -9.86 -3.12 -6.32
CA LYS A 319 -11.22 -3.68 -6.34
C LYS A 319 -12.31 -2.64 -6.05
N LEU A 320 -11.95 -1.56 -5.34
CA LEU A 320 -12.87 -0.49 -4.96
C LEU A 320 -12.93 0.65 -5.98
N LEU A 321 -11.94 0.75 -6.83
CA LEU A 321 -11.92 1.74 -7.89
C LEU A 321 -12.79 1.27 -9.07
N PRO A 322 -13.52 2.21 -9.72
CA PRO A 322 -14.24 1.89 -10.93
C PRO A 322 -13.28 1.34 -11.99
N VAL A 323 -13.77 0.42 -12.80
CA VAL A 323 -13.02 0.00 -14.00
C VAL A 323 -12.98 1.20 -14.91
N GLU A 324 -11.80 1.80 -15.03
CA GLU A 324 -11.58 2.80 -16.07
C GLU A 324 -11.52 2.03 -17.39
N GLU A 325 -12.58 2.09 -18.16
CA GLU A 325 -12.45 1.77 -19.57
C GLU A 325 -11.51 2.82 -20.16
N GLU A 326 -10.47 2.38 -20.89
CA GLU A 326 -9.80 3.30 -21.80
C GLU A 326 -10.91 4.01 -22.55
N LYS A 327 -11.01 5.32 -22.42
CA LYS A 327 -12.00 6.09 -23.13
C LYS A 327 -11.73 5.86 -24.61
N LYS A 328 -12.43 4.87 -25.16
CA LYS A 328 -12.35 4.52 -26.57
C LYS A 328 -12.67 5.77 -27.34
N GLY A 329 -11.69 6.33 -28.02
CA GLY A 329 -11.86 7.44 -28.94
C GLY A 329 -11.36 8.82 -28.51
N GLU A 330 -10.95 9.06 -27.22
CA GLU A 330 -10.61 10.42 -26.82
C GLU A 330 -9.16 10.87 -27.08
N CYS A 331 -8.20 9.96 -27.27
CA CYS A 331 -6.78 10.36 -27.28
C CYS A 331 -5.90 9.72 -28.36
N GLY A 332 -6.40 8.86 -29.22
CA GLY A 332 -5.56 8.14 -30.18
C GLY A 332 -5.75 8.60 -31.63
N ILE A 333 -4.62 8.70 -32.36
CA ILE A 333 -4.61 8.94 -33.79
C ILE A 333 -4.18 7.64 -34.48
N LEU A 334 -4.98 7.18 -35.45
CA LEU A 334 -4.61 6.03 -36.27
C LEU A 334 -4.07 6.53 -37.62
N VAL A 335 -2.84 6.19 -37.94
CA VAL A 335 -2.23 6.50 -39.22
C VAL A 335 -2.21 5.24 -40.08
N LYS A 336 -2.80 5.29 -41.27
CA LYS A 336 -2.86 4.15 -42.19
C LYS A 336 -2.56 4.55 -43.63
N GLY A 337 -1.96 3.66 -44.38
CA GLY A 337 -1.75 3.83 -45.82
C GLY A 337 -2.95 3.33 -46.61
N LYS A 338 -3.28 4.01 -47.68
CA LYS A 338 -4.31 3.55 -48.65
C LYS A 338 -3.87 2.26 -49.31
N GLU A 339 -2.59 2.18 -49.66
CA GLU A 339 -1.90 1.01 -50.22
C GLU A 339 -0.56 0.89 -49.47
N LEU A 340 -0.17 -0.30 -49.07
CA LEU A 340 1.08 -0.50 -48.31
C LEU A 340 2.28 -0.67 -49.25
N THR A 341 2.57 0.40 -50.05
CA THR A 341 3.86 0.47 -50.75
C THR A 341 4.96 0.96 -49.80
N PRO A 342 6.24 0.67 -50.07
CA PRO A 342 7.33 1.17 -49.25
C PRO A 342 7.35 2.67 -49.05
N GLU A 343 6.98 3.45 -50.06
CA GLU A 343 6.92 4.92 -50.03
C GLU A 343 5.78 5.41 -49.11
N VAL A 344 4.60 4.81 -49.23
CA VAL A 344 3.45 5.14 -48.39
C VAL A 344 3.74 4.72 -46.95
N ALA A 345 4.31 3.55 -46.74
CA ALA A 345 4.72 3.09 -45.39
C ALA A 345 5.72 4.07 -44.76
N LYS A 346 6.76 4.49 -45.50
CA LYS A 346 7.72 5.50 -45.04
C LYS A 346 7.01 6.80 -44.61
N THR A 347 6.06 7.26 -45.41
CA THR A 347 5.28 8.46 -45.10
C THR A 347 4.40 8.26 -43.85
N CYS A 348 3.75 7.11 -43.68
CA CYS A 348 3.00 6.78 -42.47
C CYS A 348 3.86 6.84 -41.19
N PHE A 349 5.10 6.30 -41.26
CA PHE A 349 6.03 6.39 -40.13
C PHE A 349 6.41 7.84 -39.80
N ALA A 350 6.72 8.66 -40.81
CA ALA A 350 7.07 10.08 -40.63
C ALA A 350 5.90 10.89 -40.05
N VAL A 351 4.68 10.61 -40.49
CA VAL A 351 3.44 11.23 -39.96
C VAL A 351 3.28 10.85 -38.47
N ALA A 352 3.39 9.57 -38.16
CA ALA A 352 3.23 9.09 -36.79
C ALA A 352 4.34 9.63 -35.85
N GLU A 353 5.58 9.72 -36.30
CA GLU A 353 6.70 10.32 -35.58
C GLU A 353 6.42 11.80 -35.27
N SER A 354 6.09 12.61 -36.28
CA SER A 354 5.80 14.03 -36.06
C SER A 354 4.62 14.28 -35.12
N LEU A 355 3.60 13.43 -35.16
CA LEU A 355 2.49 13.50 -34.21
C LEU A 355 2.91 13.18 -32.78
N ARG A 356 3.78 12.18 -32.59
CA ARG A 356 4.33 11.83 -31.27
C ARG A 356 5.22 12.94 -30.72
N ASP A 357 6.05 13.55 -31.58
CA ASP A 357 6.88 14.70 -31.21
C ASP A 357 6.03 15.91 -30.79
N ALA A 358 4.83 16.04 -31.40
CA ALA A 358 3.84 17.04 -30.99
C ALA A 358 3.03 16.66 -29.74
N GLY A 359 3.33 15.54 -29.10
CA GLY A 359 2.71 15.09 -27.84
C GLY A 359 1.44 14.25 -28.00
N TYR A 360 1.09 13.82 -29.22
CA TYR A 360 -0.08 12.98 -29.47
C TYR A 360 0.28 11.49 -29.41
N SER A 361 -0.69 10.65 -29.01
CA SER A 361 -0.59 9.21 -29.19
C SER A 361 -0.95 8.85 -30.63
N ALA A 362 0.00 8.33 -31.41
CA ALA A 362 -0.21 7.96 -32.81
C ALA A 362 0.22 6.51 -33.05
N GLU A 363 -0.73 5.71 -33.54
CA GLU A 363 -0.55 4.30 -33.89
C GLU A 363 -0.55 4.11 -35.40
N LEU A 364 0.17 3.09 -35.87
CA LEU A 364 0.18 2.68 -37.27
C LEU A 364 -0.74 1.48 -37.46
N ASP A 365 -1.61 1.51 -38.46
CA ASP A 365 -2.44 0.38 -38.82
C ASP A 365 -1.87 -0.40 -40.01
N PHE A 366 -1.45 -1.61 -39.73
CA PHE A 366 -1.01 -2.58 -40.73
C PHE A 366 -1.99 -3.76 -40.88
N THR A 367 -3.12 -3.77 -40.16
CA THR A 367 -3.99 -4.96 -40.02
C THR A 367 -5.46 -4.69 -40.25
N GLY A 368 -5.87 -3.47 -40.59
CA GLY A 368 -7.28 -3.08 -40.81
C GLY A 368 -8.09 -3.01 -39.51
N ARG A 369 -7.53 -2.39 -38.47
CA ARG A 369 -8.20 -2.19 -37.17
C ARG A 369 -9.47 -1.35 -37.29
N LYS A 370 -10.39 -1.52 -36.34
CA LYS A 370 -11.61 -0.73 -36.27
C LYS A 370 -11.29 0.75 -35.98
N GLU A 371 -11.62 1.62 -36.91
CA GLU A 371 -11.40 3.07 -36.83
C GLU A 371 -12.16 3.72 -35.65
N SER A 372 -13.27 3.13 -35.24
CA SER A 372 -14.10 3.62 -34.12
C SER A 372 -13.42 3.73 -32.76
N ASN A 373 -12.22 3.15 -32.62
CA ASN A 373 -11.44 3.20 -31.37
C ASN A 373 -10.51 4.42 -31.29
N TYR A 374 -10.48 5.26 -32.32
CA TYR A 374 -9.59 6.40 -32.42
C TYR A 374 -10.42 7.69 -32.61
N ARG A 375 -9.89 8.80 -32.10
CA ARG A 375 -10.48 10.09 -32.35
C ARG A 375 -10.23 10.52 -33.79
N TRP A 376 -8.99 10.38 -34.23
CA TRP A 376 -8.57 10.75 -35.58
C TRP A 376 -8.06 9.53 -36.34
N VAL A 377 -8.46 9.45 -37.60
CA VAL A 377 -7.88 8.52 -38.57
C VAL A 377 -7.26 9.32 -39.71
N ILE A 378 -5.96 9.13 -39.92
CA ILE A 378 -5.21 9.77 -40.98
C ILE A 378 -4.89 8.73 -42.06
N LEU A 379 -5.48 8.91 -43.22
CA LEU A 379 -5.20 8.08 -44.39
C LEU A 379 -4.14 8.76 -45.25
N VAL A 380 -3.03 8.08 -45.47
CA VAL A 380 -1.93 8.49 -46.33
C VAL A 380 -2.17 7.90 -47.74
N SER A 381 -2.44 8.75 -48.71
CA SER A 381 -2.70 8.32 -50.11
C SER A 381 -1.47 8.40 -51.01
N GLY A 382 -0.49 9.23 -50.63
CA GLY A 382 0.72 9.48 -51.44
C GLY A 382 0.46 10.23 -52.76
N LYS A 383 -0.74 10.77 -52.96
CA LYS A 383 -1.13 11.47 -54.19
C LYS A 383 -1.29 12.97 -53.97
N GLU A 384 -0.61 13.77 -54.76
CA GLU A 384 -0.79 15.22 -54.83
C GLU A 384 -2.19 15.58 -55.36
N PRO A 385 -2.81 16.74 -54.97
CA PRO A 385 -2.23 17.79 -54.11
C PRO A 385 -2.48 17.58 -52.62
N SER A 386 -3.26 16.59 -52.21
CA SER A 386 -3.63 16.35 -50.81
C SER A 386 -3.30 14.90 -50.40
N PRO A 387 -2.04 14.65 -50.02
CA PRO A 387 -1.59 13.29 -49.70
C PRO A 387 -2.20 12.73 -48.43
N PHE A 388 -2.86 13.53 -47.59
CA PHE A 388 -3.41 13.14 -46.30
C PHE A 388 -4.91 13.45 -46.21
N MET A 389 -5.69 12.45 -45.77
CA MET A 389 -7.10 12.63 -45.45
C MET A 389 -7.33 12.32 -43.97
N LEU A 390 -7.79 13.31 -43.21
CA LEU A 390 -8.09 13.20 -41.80
C LEU A 390 -9.58 12.96 -41.60
N THR A 391 -9.93 12.00 -40.80
CA THR A 391 -11.30 11.72 -40.40
C THR A 391 -11.42 11.88 -38.86
N ASP A 392 -12.24 12.82 -38.42
CA ASP A 392 -12.68 12.91 -37.04
C ASP A 392 -13.79 11.89 -36.82
N CYS A 393 -13.50 10.83 -36.07
CA CYS A 393 -14.45 9.74 -35.82
C CYS A 393 -15.58 10.12 -34.85
N ILE A 394 -15.38 11.17 -34.03
CA ILE A 394 -16.39 11.69 -33.10
C ILE A 394 -17.37 12.59 -33.83
N GLN A 395 -16.85 13.61 -34.54
CA GLN A 395 -17.67 14.58 -35.28
C GLN A 395 -18.11 14.07 -36.66
N LYS A 396 -17.60 12.93 -37.12
CA LYS A 396 -17.84 12.34 -38.46
C LYS A 396 -17.53 13.31 -39.60
N ARG A 397 -16.49 14.14 -39.43
CA ARG A 397 -16.01 15.09 -40.42
C ARG A 397 -14.73 14.63 -41.08
N ARG A 398 -14.58 14.97 -42.36
CA ARG A 398 -13.36 14.71 -43.12
C ARG A 398 -12.72 16.01 -43.53
N ARG A 399 -11.40 16.07 -43.52
CA ARG A 399 -10.59 17.19 -43.99
C ARG A 399 -9.37 16.65 -44.72
N ASP A 400 -9.01 17.28 -45.79
CA ASP A 400 -7.75 16.99 -46.50
C ASP A 400 -6.65 17.91 -45.97
N ALA A 401 -5.43 17.43 -46.00
CA ALA A 401 -4.24 18.18 -45.62
C ALA A 401 -3.12 17.94 -46.66
N ALA A 402 -2.41 18.99 -46.97
CA ALA A 402 -1.27 18.94 -47.88
C ALA A 402 0.09 18.81 -47.17
N SER A 403 0.14 19.09 -45.87
CA SER A 403 1.39 19.10 -45.10
C SER A 403 1.21 18.61 -43.66
N MET A 404 2.34 18.26 -43.01
CA MET A 404 2.37 17.90 -41.60
C MET A 404 1.89 19.03 -40.68
N ALA A 405 2.23 20.28 -41.00
CA ALA A 405 1.79 21.43 -40.23
C ALA A 405 0.25 21.56 -40.22
N GLU A 406 -0.39 21.28 -41.35
CA GLU A 406 -1.85 21.25 -41.44
C GLU A 406 -2.46 20.10 -40.67
N ILE A 407 -1.85 18.91 -40.72
CA ILE A 407 -2.29 17.76 -39.91
C ILE A 407 -2.30 18.13 -38.41
N ILE A 408 -1.17 18.63 -37.89
CA ILE A 408 -1.03 19.01 -36.48
C ILE A 408 -2.05 20.11 -36.11
N LYS A 409 -2.22 21.12 -36.99
CA LYS A 409 -3.19 22.18 -36.77
C LYS A 409 -4.63 21.64 -36.68
N VAL A 410 -5.05 20.79 -37.63
CA VAL A 410 -6.39 20.18 -37.62
C VAL A 410 -6.63 19.32 -36.36
N VAL A 411 -5.64 18.55 -35.96
CA VAL A 411 -5.73 17.70 -34.75
C VAL A 411 -5.79 18.54 -33.48
N SER A 412 -5.08 19.67 -33.42
CA SER A 412 -5.07 20.56 -32.26
C SER A 412 -6.35 21.40 -32.10
N GLU A 413 -7.04 21.70 -33.20
CA GLU A 413 -8.30 22.48 -33.23
C GLU A 413 -9.54 21.64 -32.92
N GLY A 414 -9.43 20.34 -32.93
CA GLY A 414 -10.52 19.42 -32.67
C GLY A 414 -10.46 18.83 -31.28
#